data_089055a542f2c1a4d70b67a294052c85
#
_entry.id   089055a542f2c1a4d70b67a294052c85
#
_cell.length_a   1.000
_cell.length_b   1.000
_cell.length_c   1.000
_cell.angle_alpha   90.00
_cell.angle_beta   90.00
_cell.angle_gamma   90.00
#
_symmetry.space_group_name_H-M   'P 1'
#
loop_
_entity.id
_entity.type
_entity.pdbx_description
1 polymer ?
#
loop_
_entity_poly.entity_id
_entity_poly.type
_entity_poly.pdbx_seq_one_letter_code
_entity_poly.pdbx_strand_id
1 'polypeptide(L)'
;DAVRATAELRMTNRLATIDYLGEDTLDLTQAIRTRDAYLDLLGELRRADLSQMGMGEVSLKLSALGQMLPGDGKKIALEHAREICQAAADAGTTVTLDMEDHTTTDATLEALRELRQDFPWVGAVIQSYLRRSEADCQDLAHEGSRVRLCKGAYKEPESVAYQSSEDVDTAYVRCLKVLMAGEGYPMVASHDPRLVEIAAALAAHHGRDPQTYEFQMLYGIRPEEQKRIADRGSQMRVYIPYGEEWYGYLMRRMAERPANTLFFLRGLATKG
;
A
#
# COMPACT_ATOMS: atom_id res chain seq x y z
N ASP A 1 -13.11 12.78 6.46
CA ASP A 1 -13.51 11.38 6.68
C ASP A 1 -12.31 10.46 6.95
N ALA A 2 -11.24 10.49 6.14
CA ALA A 2 -10.05 9.64 6.32
C ALA A 2 -9.34 9.89 7.67
N VAL A 3 -9.17 11.15 8.08
CA VAL A 3 -8.59 11.55 9.37
C VAL A 3 -9.41 11.00 10.55
N ARG A 4 -10.76 11.06 10.46
CA ARG A 4 -11.63 10.48 11.48
C ARG A 4 -11.46 8.97 11.57
N ALA A 5 -11.46 8.27 10.43
CA ALA A 5 -11.22 6.82 10.39
C ALA A 5 -9.86 6.45 11.00
N THR A 6 -8.81 7.24 10.73
CA THR A 6 -7.49 7.05 11.33
C THR A 6 -7.53 7.22 12.86
N ALA A 7 -8.25 8.23 13.36
CA ALA A 7 -8.43 8.43 14.79
C ALA A 7 -9.16 7.26 15.46
N GLU A 8 -10.20 6.71 14.83
CA GLU A 8 -10.94 5.53 15.31
C GLU A 8 -10.03 4.28 15.35
N LEU A 9 -9.17 4.09 14.34
CA LEU A 9 -8.20 2.98 14.31
C LEU A 9 -7.17 3.10 15.44
N ARG A 10 -6.65 4.31 15.70
CA ARG A 10 -5.72 4.57 16.80
C ARG A 10 -6.26 4.12 18.16
N MET A 11 -7.55 4.30 18.42
CA MET A 11 -8.18 3.87 19.68
C MET A 11 -8.12 2.34 19.92
N THR A 12 -7.81 1.58 18.89
CA THR A 12 -7.68 0.13 18.92
C THR A 12 -6.29 -0.35 18.50
N ASN A 13 -5.26 0.51 18.67
CA ASN A 13 -3.85 0.23 18.35
C ASN A 13 -3.62 -0.24 16.91
N ARG A 14 -4.42 0.25 15.96
CA ARG A 14 -4.27 -0.03 14.53
C ARG A 14 -3.71 1.20 13.83
N LEU A 15 -2.78 0.98 12.94
CA LEU A 15 -2.18 1.99 12.08
C LEU A 15 -3.05 2.21 10.83
N ALA A 16 -2.84 3.31 10.12
CA ALA A 16 -3.50 3.59 8.85
C ALA A 16 -2.50 3.89 7.73
N THR A 17 -2.85 3.49 6.51
CA THR A 17 -2.26 4.02 5.28
C THR A 17 -3.40 4.54 4.41
N ILE A 18 -3.26 5.74 3.86
CA ILE A 18 -4.37 6.47 3.24
C ILE A 18 -4.03 6.71 1.77
N ASP A 19 -4.90 6.24 0.88
CA ASP A 19 -4.77 6.39 -0.57
C ASP A 19 -5.84 7.37 -1.08
N TYR A 20 -5.42 8.47 -1.70
CA TYR A 20 -6.32 9.33 -2.45
C TYR A 20 -6.59 8.73 -3.81
N LEU A 21 -7.83 8.30 -4.02
CA LEU A 21 -8.24 7.57 -5.21
C LEU A 21 -8.11 8.42 -6.47
N GLY A 22 -7.44 7.86 -7.46
CA GLY A 22 -7.18 8.39 -8.78
C GLY A 22 -6.15 7.51 -9.49
N GLU A 23 -6.24 7.39 -10.80
CA GLU A 23 -5.33 6.60 -11.65
C GLU A 23 -5.32 7.18 -13.07
N ASP A 24 -4.26 6.91 -13.82
CA ASP A 24 -4.12 7.19 -15.26
C ASP A 24 -4.47 8.63 -15.66
N THR A 25 -4.08 9.59 -14.82
CA THR A 25 -4.35 11.01 -15.07
C THR A 25 -3.62 11.50 -16.32
N LEU A 26 -4.39 12.03 -17.27
CA LEU A 26 -3.91 12.65 -18.51
C LEU A 26 -4.02 14.18 -18.50
N ASP A 27 -4.42 14.76 -17.38
CA ASP A 27 -4.59 16.20 -17.17
C ASP A 27 -3.68 16.68 -16.04
N LEU A 28 -2.79 17.62 -16.35
CA LEU A 28 -1.88 18.22 -15.40
C LEU A 28 -2.61 18.88 -14.21
N THR A 29 -3.76 19.51 -14.45
CA THR A 29 -4.56 20.15 -13.41
C THR A 29 -5.07 19.11 -12.41
N GLN A 30 -5.46 17.93 -12.89
CA GLN A 30 -5.89 16.82 -12.02
C GLN A 30 -4.69 16.26 -11.22
N ALA A 31 -3.54 16.08 -11.85
CA ALA A 31 -2.33 15.63 -11.16
C ALA A 31 -1.92 16.58 -10.02
N ILE A 32 -1.99 17.90 -10.26
CA ILE A 32 -1.76 18.94 -9.25
C ILE A 32 -2.79 18.85 -8.11
N ARG A 33 -4.07 18.68 -8.42
CA ARG A 33 -5.11 18.51 -7.39
C ARG A 33 -4.87 17.26 -6.53
N THR A 34 -4.43 16.16 -7.13
CA THR A 34 -4.08 14.94 -6.41
C THR A 34 -2.92 15.18 -5.46
N ARG A 35 -1.84 15.83 -5.92
CA ARG A 35 -0.73 16.23 -5.06
C ARG A 35 -1.21 17.10 -3.90
N ASP A 36 -1.97 18.15 -4.18
CA ASP A 36 -2.46 19.10 -3.17
C ASP A 36 -3.35 18.40 -2.13
N ALA A 37 -4.19 17.44 -2.55
CA ALA A 37 -5.01 16.64 -1.64
C ALA A 37 -4.15 15.82 -0.65
N TYR A 38 -3.00 15.28 -1.07
CA TYR A 38 -2.07 14.62 -0.17
C TYR A 38 -1.37 15.60 0.78
N LEU A 39 -0.97 16.78 0.30
CA LEU A 39 -0.36 17.82 1.15
C LEU A 39 -1.33 18.29 2.24
N ASP A 40 -2.58 18.54 1.88
CA ASP A 40 -3.64 18.90 2.81
C ASP A 40 -3.90 17.78 3.83
N LEU A 41 -4.01 16.53 3.38
CA LEU A 41 -4.20 15.36 4.25
C LEU A 41 -3.06 15.22 5.27
N LEU A 42 -1.80 15.33 4.84
CA LEU A 42 -0.64 15.26 5.73
C LEU A 42 -0.66 16.40 6.76
N GLY A 43 -1.06 17.60 6.33
CA GLY A 43 -1.28 18.74 7.23
C GLY A 43 -2.39 18.47 8.26
N GLU A 44 -3.49 17.85 7.87
CA GLU A 44 -4.58 17.46 8.78
C GLU A 44 -4.15 16.37 9.77
N LEU A 45 -3.45 15.32 9.30
CA LEU A 45 -2.92 14.25 10.14
C LEU A 45 -1.95 14.80 11.20
N ARG A 46 -1.06 15.73 10.81
CA ARG A 46 -0.15 16.39 11.73
C ARG A 46 -0.89 17.21 12.78
N ARG A 47 -1.87 18.02 12.38
CA ARG A 47 -2.68 18.84 13.32
C ARG A 47 -3.47 17.99 14.31
N ALA A 48 -3.90 16.80 13.89
CA ALA A 48 -4.64 15.84 14.70
C ALA A 48 -3.74 14.92 15.55
N ASP A 49 -2.40 15.07 15.48
CA ASP A 49 -1.42 14.16 16.11
C ASP A 49 -1.60 12.69 15.67
N LEU A 50 -1.93 12.48 14.41
CA LEU A 50 -2.18 11.16 13.81
C LEU A 50 -1.10 10.72 12.82
N SER A 51 -0.05 11.53 12.61
CA SER A 51 1.08 11.21 11.74
C SER A 51 2.25 10.57 12.48
N GLN A 52 2.41 10.87 13.76
CA GLN A 52 3.57 10.48 14.55
C GLN A 52 3.76 8.96 14.61
N MET A 53 5.03 8.52 14.58
CA MET A 53 5.43 7.12 14.64
C MET A 53 4.80 6.25 13.53
N GLY A 54 4.49 6.84 12.36
CA GLY A 54 3.88 6.13 11.24
C GLY A 54 2.42 5.71 11.48
N MET A 55 1.74 6.34 12.44
CA MET A 55 0.33 6.03 12.76
C MET A 55 -0.55 6.16 11.51
N GLY A 56 -0.49 7.31 10.83
CA GLY A 56 -1.16 7.56 9.56
C GLY A 56 -0.12 7.89 8.49
N GLU A 57 0.15 6.96 7.58
CA GLU A 57 0.97 7.20 6.40
C GLU A 57 0.09 7.40 5.15
N VAL A 58 0.69 7.82 4.04
CA VAL A 58 0.00 7.90 2.75
C VAL A 58 0.58 6.90 1.75
N SER A 59 -0.28 6.44 0.84
CA SER A 59 0.09 5.58 -0.28
C SER A 59 -0.17 6.32 -1.58
N LEU A 60 0.78 6.31 -2.52
CA LEU A 60 0.74 7.10 -3.75
C LEU A 60 0.73 6.20 -4.97
N LYS A 61 -0.04 6.60 -5.99
CA LYS A 61 0.07 6.08 -7.36
C LYS A 61 0.71 7.13 -8.26
N LEU A 62 1.79 6.75 -8.94
CA LEU A 62 2.49 7.70 -9.82
C LEU A 62 1.62 8.11 -11.03
N SER A 63 0.74 7.22 -11.51
CA SER A 63 -0.19 7.55 -12.59
C SER A 63 -1.19 8.64 -12.20
N ALA A 64 -1.63 8.67 -10.93
CA ALA A 64 -2.48 9.75 -10.41
C ALA A 64 -1.73 11.08 -10.23
N LEU A 65 -0.41 11.04 -10.09
CA LEU A 65 0.45 12.22 -9.96
C LEU A 65 0.97 12.76 -11.29
N GLY A 66 0.54 12.17 -12.42
CA GLY A 66 0.83 12.66 -13.76
C GLY A 66 1.84 11.84 -14.56
N GLN A 67 2.22 10.63 -14.14
CA GLN A 67 3.17 9.76 -14.86
C GLN A 67 2.77 9.50 -16.31
N MET A 68 1.46 9.48 -16.60
CA MET A 68 0.91 9.21 -17.93
C MET A 68 0.76 10.48 -18.79
N LEU A 69 1.15 11.66 -18.30
CA LEU A 69 1.13 12.89 -19.07
C LEU A 69 2.12 12.82 -20.23
N PRO A 70 1.77 13.36 -21.41
CA PRO A 70 2.67 13.42 -22.55
C PRO A 70 3.96 14.20 -22.25
N GLY A 71 5.07 13.77 -22.82
CA GLY A 71 6.37 14.43 -22.65
C GLY A 71 7.01 14.16 -21.29
N ASP A 72 6.92 15.10 -20.36
CA ASP A 72 7.63 15.07 -19.07
C ASP A 72 6.86 14.36 -17.94
N GLY A 73 5.85 13.55 -18.23
CA GLY A 73 4.95 12.96 -17.24
C GLY A 73 5.67 12.21 -16.10
N LYS A 74 6.67 11.40 -16.42
CA LYS A 74 7.47 10.70 -15.39
C LYS A 74 8.19 11.68 -14.45
N LYS A 75 8.74 12.76 -15.00
CA LYS A 75 9.43 13.79 -14.21
C LYS A 75 8.46 14.55 -13.32
N ILE A 76 7.30 14.93 -13.86
CA ILE A 76 6.22 15.62 -13.12
C ILE A 76 5.75 14.76 -11.96
N ALA A 77 5.47 13.46 -12.19
CA ALA A 77 5.02 12.56 -11.15
C ALA A 77 6.08 12.38 -10.05
N LEU A 78 7.37 12.30 -10.41
CA LEU A 78 8.46 12.21 -9.46
C LEU A 78 8.61 13.49 -8.62
N GLU A 79 8.46 14.66 -9.23
CA GLU A 79 8.49 15.95 -8.51
C GLU A 79 7.31 16.06 -7.54
N HIS A 80 6.10 15.73 -7.96
CA HIS A 80 4.93 15.70 -7.08
C HIS A 80 5.10 14.70 -5.93
N ALA A 81 5.61 13.48 -6.22
CA ALA A 81 5.90 12.49 -5.18
C ALA A 81 6.96 12.99 -4.18
N ARG A 82 7.98 13.72 -4.65
CA ARG A 82 9.02 14.31 -3.80
C ARG A 82 8.45 15.37 -2.87
N GLU A 83 7.56 16.24 -3.35
CA GLU A 83 6.86 17.23 -2.52
C GLU A 83 6.03 16.55 -1.43
N ILE A 84 5.31 15.47 -1.77
CA ILE A 84 4.53 14.70 -0.79
C ILE A 84 5.43 13.99 0.22
N CYS A 85 6.56 13.42 -0.22
CA CYS A 85 7.55 12.82 0.68
C CYS A 85 8.14 13.86 1.65
N GLN A 86 8.43 15.08 1.19
CA GLN A 86 8.89 16.16 2.06
C GLN A 86 7.82 16.53 3.11
N ALA A 87 6.57 16.69 2.70
CA ALA A 87 5.47 16.96 3.61
C ALA A 87 5.24 15.83 4.62
N ALA A 88 5.42 14.58 4.22
CA ALA A 88 5.36 13.43 5.12
C ALA A 88 6.52 13.44 6.14
N ALA A 89 7.74 13.75 5.70
CA ALA A 89 8.89 13.92 6.61
C ALA A 89 8.62 15.02 7.64
N ASP A 90 8.10 16.17 7.21
CA ASP A 90 7.76 17.30 8.08
C ASP A 90 6.62 16.97 9.06
N ALA A 91 5.74 16.05 8.67
CA ALA A 91 4.66 15.53 9.51
C ALA A 91 5.11 14.39 10.45
N GLY A 92 6.32 13.84 10.27
CA GLY A 92 6.85 12.72 11.06
C GLY A 92 6.24 11.37 10.68
N THR A 93 5.87 11.20 9.41
CA THR A 93 5.29 9.96 8.88
C THR A 93 6.00 9.47 7.61
N THR A 94 5.47 8.44 6.98
CA THR A 94 6.06 7.75 5.84
C THR A 94 5.14 7.76 4.62
N VAL A 95 5.69 7.39 3.47
CA VAL A 95 5.00 7.23 2.19
C VAL A 95 5.30 5.85 1.63
N THR A 96 4.32 5.23 1.00
CA THR A 96 4.49 4.00 0.22
C THR A 96 4.08 4.26 -1.23
N LEU A 97 4.91 3.88 -2.21
CA LEU A 97 4.54 3.90 -3.63
C LEU A 97 3.77 2.64 -3.96
N ASP A 98 2.52 2.79 -4.37
CA ASP A 98 1.69 1.68 -4.85
C ASP A 98 2.18 1.19 -6.22
N MET A 99 2.12 -0.11 -6.43
CA MET A 99 2.43 -0.74 -7.71
C MET A 99 1.14 -0.84 -8.53
N GLU A 100 1.25 -0.47 -9.79
CA GLU A 100 0.15 -0.50 -10.76
C GLU A 100 0.36 -1.68 -11.73
N ASP A 101 -0.04 -1.57 -12.99
CA ASP A 101 0.12 -2.67 -13.93
C ASP A 101 1.61 -2.96 -14.26
N HIS A 102 1.85 -4.11 -14.91
CA HIS A 102 3.20 -4.57 -15.21
C HIS A 102 4.00 -3.62 -16.10
N THR A 103 3.33 -2.78 -16.92
CA THR A 103 4.01 -1.85 -17.85
C THR A 103 4.67 -0.69 -17.14
N THR A 104 4.21 -0.36 -15.93
CA THR A 104 4.71 0.74 -15.10
C THR A 104 5.68 0.29 -14.00
N THR A 105 5.83 -1.03 -13.79
CA THR A 105 6.64 -1.58 -12.68
C THR A 105 8.07 -1.04 -12.66
N ASP A 106 8.78 -1.05 -13.80
CA ASP A 106 10.17 -0.57 -13.85
C ASP A 106 10.26 0.93 -13.55
N ALA A 107 9.33 1.73 -14.10
CA ALA A 107 9.30 3.17 -13.85
C ALA A 107 8.99 3.50 -12.38
N THR A 108 8.12 2.73 -11.73
CA THR A 108 7.83 2.89 -10.30
C THR A 108 9.03 2.53 -9.43
N LEU A 109 9.75 1.44 -9.74
CA LEU A 109 10.96 1.06 -9.02
C LEU A 109 12.13 2.05 -9.27
N GLU A 110 12.18 2.66 -10.44
CA GLU A 110 13.15 3.74 -10.74
C GLU A 110 12.85 4.98 -9.89
N ALA A 111 11.60 5.44 -9.88
CA ALA A 111 11.17 6.56 -9.04
C ALA A 111 11.40 6.29 -7.54
N LEU A 112 11.17 5.05 -7.08
CA LEU A 112 11.50 4.63 -5.71
C LEU A 112 12.99 4.82 -5.38
N ARG A 113 13.89 4.37 -6.28
CA ARG A 113 15.34 4.52 -6.06
C ARG A 113 15.75 5.99 -5.99
N GLU A 114 15.17 6.84 -6.83
CA GLU A 114 15.42 8.27 -6.80
C GLU A 114 14.90 8.93 -5.53
N LEU A 115 13.68 8.62 -5.11
CA LEU A 115 13.10 9.17 -3.88
C LEU A 115 13.88 8.72 -2.64
N ARG A 116 14.37 7.48 -2.61
CA ARG A 116 15.15 6.94 -1.49
C ARG A 116 16.51 7.59 -1.30
N GLN A 117 17.02 8.34 -2.27
CA GLN A 117 18.25 9.13 -2.09
C GLN A 117 18.05 10.24 -1.03
N ASP A 118 16.86 10.83 -0.96
CA ASP A 118 16.52 11.88 0.00
C ASP A 118 15.62 11.36 1.14
N PHE A 119 14.80 10.35 0.86
CA PHE A 119 13.80 9.78 1.78
C PHE A 119 13.95 8.24 1.85
N PRO A 120 14.98 7.72 2.54
CA PRO A 120 15.30 6.27 2.54
C PRO A 120 14.17 5.38 3.07
N TRP A 121 13.25 5.95 3.82
CA TRP A 121 12.08 5.29 4.41
C TRP A 121 10.89 5.11 3.45
N VAL A 122 10.95 5.59 2.20
CA VAL A 122 9.86 5.38 1.23
C VAL A 122 9.65 3.90 0.97
N GLY A 123 8.41 3.44 1.16
CA GLY A 123 8.01 2.05 0.97
C GLY A 123 7.76 1.71 -0.50
N ALA A 124 7.99 0.46 -0.84
CA ALA A 124 7.63 -0.14 -2.13
C ALA A 124 6.44 -1.07 -2.00
N VAL A 125 5.74 -1.33 -3.10
CA VAL A 125 4.75 -2.41 -3.21
C VAL A 125 5.20 -3.41 -4.25
N ILE A 126 5.15 -4.70 -3.91
CA ILE A 126 5.42 -5.81 -4.83
C ILE A 126 4.19 -6.69 -4.93
N GLN A 127 3.83 -7.03 -6.18
CA GLN A 127 2.67 -7.86 -6.51
C GLN A 127 3.16 -9.28 -6.83
N SER A 128 2.89 -10.24 -5.94
CA SER A 128 3.47 -11.60 -6.01
C SER A 128 3.07 -12.39 -7.26
N TYR A 129 1.97 -12.02 -7.92
CA TYR A 129 1.53 -12.73 -9.13
C TYR A 129 2.45 -12.47 -10.34
N LEU A 130 3.26 -11.39 -10.34
CA LEU A 130 4.23 -11.15 -11.41
C LEU A 130 5.42 -12.12 -11.28
N ARG A 131 5.85 -12.69 -12.40
CA ARG A 131 6.95 -13.68 -12.44
C ARG A 131 8.29 -13.12 -11.98
N ARG A 132 8.48 -11.79 -12.05
CA ARG A 132 9.67 -11.07 -11.60
C ARG A 132 9.75 -10.85 -10.08
N SER A 133 8.62 -10.93 -9.37
CA SER A 133 8.47 -10.40 -8.02
C SER A 133 9.40 -11.02 -6.98
N GLU A 134 9.80 -12.28 -7.14
CA GLU A 134 10.77 -12.90 -6.22
C GLU A 134 12.15 -12.23 -6.33
N ALA A 135 12.62 -11.91 -7.55
CA ALA A 135 13.86 -11.17 -7.76
C ALA A 135 13.75 -9.73 -7.23
N ASP A 136 12.64 -9.05 -7.52
CA ASP A 136 12.40 -7.70 -6.97
C ASP A 136 12.39 -7.69 -5.43
N CYS A 137 11.85 -8.74 -4.79
CA CYS A 137 11.91 -8.88 -3.33
C CYS A 137 13.36 -9.09 -2.84
N GLN A 138 14.19 -9.86 -3.55
CA GLN A 138 15.61 -10.06 -3.21
C GLN A 138 16.36 -8.73 -3.24
N ASP A 139 16.13 -7.91 -4.28
CA ASP A 139 16.74 -6.60 -4.41
C ASP A 139 16.32 -5.61 -3.31
N LEU A 140 15.09 -5.77 -2.79
CA LEU A 140 14.48 -4.86 -1.81
C LEU A 140 14.57 -5.37 -0.35
N ALA A 141 15.10 -6.55 -0.08
CA ALA A 141 15.13 -7.14 1.27
C ALA A 141 16.30 -6.64 2.15
N HIS A 142 16.82 -5.44 1.89
CA HIS A 142 17.92 -4.82 2.64
C HIS A 142 17.44 -3.96 3.81
N GLU A 143 18.36 -3.60 4.72
CA GLU A 143 18.11 -2.76 5.88
C GLU A 143 17.44 -1.42 5.49
N GLY A 144 16.45 -1.01 6.28
CA GLY A 144 15.68 0.23 6.07
C GLY A 144 14.63 0.16 4.96
N SER A 145 14.66 -0.87 4.11
CA SER A 145 13.68 -1.02 3.02
C SER A 145 12.34 -1.50 3.55
N ARG A 146 11.28 -0.75 3.26
CA ARG A 146 9.89 -1.09 3.59
C ARG A 146 9.20 -1.66 2.34
N VAL A 147 8.66 -2.87 2.41
CA VAL A 147 8.06 -3.56 1.25
C VAL A 147 6.69 -4.12 1.59
N ARG A 148 5.65 -3.58 0.95
CA ARG A 148 4.30 -4.13 0.96
C ARG A 148 4.18 -5.26 -0.06
N LEU A 149 3.93 -6.46 0.42
CA LEU A 149 3.68 -7.61 -0.43
C LEU A 149 2.17 -7.85 -0.56
N CYS A 150 1.64 -7.76 -1.77
CA CYS A 150 0.25 -8.12 -2.10
C CYS A 150 0.22 -9.19 -3.20
N LYS A 151 -0.97 -9.79 -3.46
CA LYS A 151 -1.12 -10.77 -4.55
C LYS A 151 -1.02 -10.14 -5.93
N GLY A 152 -1.65 -9.01 -6.11
CA GLY A 152 -1.86 -8.30 -7.37
C GLY A 152 -3.34 -8.15 -7.68
N ALA A 153 -3.71 -7.08 -8.40
CA ALA A 153 -5.10 -6.69 -8.62
C ALA A 153 -5.43 -6.36 -10.07
N TYR A 154 -4.45 -6.37 -10.96
CA TYR A 154 -4.64 -6.04 -12.37
C TYR A 154 -4.78 -7.31 -13.21
N LYS A 155 -5.43 -7.18 -14.37
CA LYS A 155 -5.55 -8.29 -15.32
C LYS A 155 -4.31 -8.33 -16.20
N GLU A 156 -3.33 -9.11 -15.78
CA GLU A 156 -2.05 -9.24 -16.45
C GLU A 156 -2.01 -10.42 -17.41
N PRO A 157 -1.25 -10.35 -18.52
CA PRO A 157 -1.09 -11.48 -19.43
C PRO A 157 -0.26 -12.61 -18.80
N GLU A 158 -0.51 -13.85 -19.25
CA GLU A 158 0.18 -15.05 -18.76
C GLU A 158 1.70 -14.98 -18.94
N SER A 159 2.18 -14.24 -19.94
CA SER A 159 3.61 -14.08 -20.20
C SER A 159 4.35 -13.39 -19.05
N VAL A 160 3.66 -12.56 -18.23
CA VAL A 160 4.29 -11.81 -17.15
C VAL A 160 3.74 -12.18 -15.76
N ALA A 161 2.57 -12.83 -15.66
CA ALA A 161 1.92 -13.14 -14.38
C ALA A 161 1.39 -14.57 -14.31
N TYR A 162 1.36 -15.11 -13.10
CA TYR A 162 0.68 -16.36 -12.78
C TYR A 162 -0.84 -16.15 -12.87
N GLN A 163 -1.56 -17.14 -13.44
CA GLN A 163 -3.01 -17.04 -13.68
C GLN A 163 -3.82 -17.81 -12.65
N SER A 164 -3.30 -18.92 -12.13
CA SER A 164 -4.02 -19.73 -11.15
C SER A 164 -3.85 -19.13 -9.74
N SER A 165 -4.89 -19.21 -8.92
CA SER A 165 -4.83 -18.77 -7.52
C SER A 165 -3.80 -19.55 -6.70
N GLU A 166 -3.57 -20.83 -7.02
CA GLU A 166 -2.58 -21.68 -6.36
C GLU A 166 -1.15 -21.22 -6.66
N ASP A 167 -0.85 -20.90 -7.93
CA ASP A 167 0.46 -20.37 -8.32
C ASP A 167 0.72 -19.00 -7.69
N VAL A 168 -0.30 -18.14 -7.64
CA VAL A 168 -0.22 -16.82 -6.99
C VAL A 168 0.03 -16.95 -5.48
N ASP A 169 -0.68 -17.87 -4.80
CA ASP A 169 -0.47 -18.13 -3.38
C ASP A 169 0.95 -18.68 -3.12
N THR A 170 1.42 -19.58 -3.97
CA THR A 170 2.78 -20.14 -3.91
C THR A 170 3.84 -19.05 -4.12
N ALA A 171 3.65 -18.18 -5.13
CA ALA A 171 4.54 -17.07 -5.40
C ALA A 171 4.55 -16.06 -4.24
N TYR A 172 3.38 -15.78 -3.64
CA TYR A 172 3.29 -14.94 -2.44
C TYR A 172 4.14 -15.49 -1.29
N VAL A 173 4.07 -16.79 -1.02
CA VAL A 173 4.85 -17.42 0.05
C VAL A 173 6.35 -17.39 -0.26
N ARG A 174 6.78 -17.55 -1.54
CA ARG A 174 8.20 -17.41 -1.93
C ARG A 174 8.70 -15.99 -1.68
N CYS A 175 8.00 -14.98 -2.17
CA CYS A 175 8.34 -13.58 -1.93
C CYS A 175 8.36 -13.26 -0.42
N LEU A 176 7.37 -13.74 0.33
CA LEU A 176 7.28 -13.52 1.77
C LEU A 176 8.47 -14.12 2.53
N LYS A 177 8.94 -15.33 2.14
CA LYS A 177 10.13 -15.95 2.72
C LYS A 177 11.37 -15.09 2.53
N VAL A 178 11.56 -14.53 1.33
CA VAL A 178 12.67 -13.61 1.03
C VAL A 178 12.63 -12.38 1.93
N LEU A 179 11.47 -11.71 1.99
CA LEU A 179 11.31 -10.50 2.81
C LEU A 179 11.46 -10.76 4.31
N MET A 180 10.93 -11.88 4.81
CA MET A 180 11.02 -12.24 6.23
C MET A 180 12.44 -12.68 6.65
N ALA A 181 13.21 -13.25 5.74
CA ALA A 181 14.61 -13.61 5.98
C ALA A 181 15.56 -12.40 5.88
N GLY A 182 15.17 -11.35 5.12
CA GLY A 182 15.97 -10.15 4.90
C GLY A 182 16.02 -9.20 6.10
N GLU A 183 16.68 -8.05 5.93
CA GLU A 183 16.88 -7.05 6.99
C GLU A 183 15.86 -5.90 6.93
N GLY A 184 15.02 -5.86 5.87
CA GLY A 184 14.01 -4.84 5.66
C GLY A 184 12.78 -4.97 6.57
N TYR A 185 11.79 -4.13 6.31
CA TYR A 185 10.50 -4.09 7.00
C TYR A 185 9.37 -4.64 6.11
N PRO A 186 9.02 -5.94 6.23
CA PRO A 186 7.92 -6.54 5.49
C PRO A 186 6.55 -6.01 5.91
N MET A 187 5.73 -5.61 4.95
CA MET A 187 4.34 -5.22 5.13
C MET A 187 3.45 -6.26 4.45
N VAL A 188 2.84 -7.15 5.23
CA VAL A 188 2.11 -8.34 4.77
C VAL A 188 0.67 -7.96 4.43
N ALA A 189 0.40 -7.65 3.16
CA ALA A 189 -0.92 -7.23 2.70
C ALA A 189 -1.75 -8.43 2.21
N SER A 190 -2.58 -8.97 3.08
CA SER A 190 -3.45 -10.09 2.75
C SER A 190 -4.66 -10.20 3.69
N HIS A 191 -5.81 -10.60 3.11
CA HIS A 191 -7.01 -11.00 3.87
C HIS A 191 -7.14 -12.53 4.02
N ASP A 192 -6.23 -13.30 3.43
CA ASP A 192 -6.24 -14.76 3.49
C ASP A 192 -5.71 -15.24 4.84
N PRO A 193 -6.53 -15.95 5.66
CA PRO A 193 -6.10 -16.45 6.96
C PRO A 193 -4.83 -17.31 6.90
N ARG A 194 -4.71 -18.12 5.85
CA ARG A 194 -3.55 -19.03 5.67
C ARG A 194 -2.26 -18.22 5.48
N LEU A 195 -2.31 -17.16 4.67
CA LEU A 195 -1.14 -16.30 4.45
C LEU A 195 -0.79 -15.49 5.69
N VAL A 196 -1.77 -15.05 6.49
CA VAL A 196 -1.53 -14.40 7.78
C VAL A 196 -0.84 -15.35 8.75
N GLU A 197 -1.29 -16.62 8.85
CA GLU A 197 -0.67 -17.63 9.71
C GLU A 197 0.74 -18.00 9.23
N ILE A 198 0.96 -18.15 7.92
CA ILE A 198 2.29 -18.40 7.34
C ILE A 198 3.23 -17.24 7.65
N ALA A 199 2.76 -16.00 7.52
CA ALA A 199 3.57 -14.82 7.84
C ALA A 199 3.99 -14.79 9.32
N ALA A 200 3.07 -15.07 10.22
CA ALA A 200 3.37 -15.18 11.66
C ALA A 200 4.37 -16.30 11.97
N ALA A 201 4.23 -17.46 11.32
CA ALA A 201 5.16 -18.58 11.47
C ALA A 201 6.56 -18.24 10.93
N LEU A 202 6.66 -17.57 9.79
CA LEU A 202 7.93 -17.11 9.22
C LEU A 202 8.60 -16.04 10.09
N ALA A 203 7.84 -15.09 10.64
CA ALA A 203 8.36 -14.10 11.58
C ALA A 203 8.95 -14.78 12.83
N ALA A 204 8.24 -15.76 13.41
CA ALA A 204 8.74 -16.55 14.53
C ALA A 204 9.98 -17.37 14.17
N HIS A 205 10.00 -18.00 12.97
CA HIS A 205 11.13 -18.80 12.49
C HIS A 205 12.42 -17.96 12.35
N HIS A 206 12.28 -16.71 11.89
CA HIS A 206 13.40 -15.78 11.72
C HIS A 206 13.68 -14.93 12.97
N GLY A 207 12.96 -15.16 14.10
CA GLY A 207 13.15 -14.41 15.33
C GLY A 207 12.83 -12.91 15.20
N ARG A 208 11.90 -12.53 14.32
CA ARG A 208 11.55 -11.12 14.13
C ARG A 208 10.77 -10.57 15.31
N ASP A 209 11.20 -9.39 15.78
CA ASP A 209 10.40 -8.61 16.73
C ASP A 209 9.09 -8.16 16.05
N PRO A 210 7.94 -8.21 16.74
CA PRO A 210 6.65 -7.74 16.21
C PRO A 210 6.65 -6.30 15.68
N GLN A 211 7.60 -5.47 16.08
CA GLN A 211 7.75 -4.11 15.60
C GLN A 211 8.57 -4.00 14.29
N THR A 212 9.14 -5.10 13.79
CA THR A 212 9.97 -5.12 12.58
C THR A 212 9.24 -5.57 11.32
N TYR A 213 7.94 -5.80 11.42
CA TYR A 213 7.04 -6.12 10.30
C TYR A 213 5.60 -5.76 10.67
N GLU A 214 4.71 -5.73 9.70
CA GLU A 214 3.30 -5.45 9.94
C GLU A 214 2.37 -6.28 9.04
N PHE A 215 1.14 -6.47 9.50
CA PHE A 215 0.03 -6.96 8.67
C PHE A 215 -0.76 -5.79 8.11
N GLN A 216 -1.27 -5.94 6.89
CA GLN A 216 -2.10 -4.94 6.25
C GLN A 216 -3.40 -5.53 5.72
N MET A 217 -4.52 -4.84 5.95
CA MET A 217 -5.85 -5.19 5.42
C MET A 217 -6.59 -3.93 4.99
N LEU A 218 -7.54 -4.09 4.08
CA LEU A 218 -8.39 -2.99 3.63
C LEU A 218 -9.39 -2.58 4.72
N TYR A 219 -9.72 -1.30 4.74
CA TYR A 219 -10.74 -0.76 5.64
C TYR A 219 -12.07 -1.47 5.45
N GLY A 220 -12.70 -1.85 6.56
CA GLY A 220 -13.97 -2.57 6.57
C GLY A 220 -13.89 -4.07 6.26
N ILE A 221 -12.73 -4.61 5.87
CA ILE A 221 -12.56 -6.04 5.60
C ILE A 221 -12.00 -6.74 6.83
N ARG A 222 -12.72 -7.74 7.36
CA ARG A 222 -12.34 -8.55 8.53
C ARG A 222 -11.95 -7.71 9.77
N PRO A 223 -12.77 -6.74 10.22
CA PRO A 223 -12.41 -5.82 11.29
C PRO A 223 -12.07 -6.53 12.61
N GLU A 224 -12.73 -7.66 12.92
CA GLU A 224 -12.43 -8.46 14.10
C GLU A 224 -11.05 -9.11 14.04
N GLU A 225 -10.64 -9.56 12.85
CA GLU A 225 -9.31 -10.11 12.65
C GLU A 225 -8.22 -9.05 12.75
N GLN A 226 -8.46 -7.87 12.18
CA GLN A 226 -7.56 -6.71 12.34
C GLN A 226 -7.34 -6.41 13.83
N LYS A 227 -8.44 -6.35 14.60
CA LYS A 227 -8.38 -6.11 16.04
C LYS A 227 -7.64 -7.23 16.76
N ARG A 228 -7.93 -8.50 16.43
CA ARG A 228 -7.26 -9.67 17.02
C ARG A 228 -5.75 -9.65 16.82
N ILE A 229 -5.28 -9.24 15.63
CA ILE A 229 -3.84 -9.10 15.32
C ILE A 229 -3.22 -7.99 16.17
N ALA A 230 -3.85 -6.81 16.25
CA ALA A 230 -3.38 -5.70 17.07
C ALA A 230 -3.37 -6.03 18.57
N ASP A 231 -4.43 -6.68 19.09
CA ASP A 231 -4.54 -7.08 20.50
C ASP A 231 -3.47 -8.10 20.93
N ARG A 232 -2.88 -8.84 19.97
CA ARG A 232 -1.74 -9.76 20.21
C ARG A 232 -0.37 -9.07 20.18
N GLY A 233 -0.35 -7.75 20.00
CA GLY A 233 0.87 -6.95 19.99
C GLY A 233 1.60 -6.89 18.64
N SER A 234 1.02 -7.47 17.59
CA SER A 234 1.53 -7.31 16.23
C SER A 234 1.07 -5.98 15.62
N GLN A 235 1.89 -5.38 14.77
CA GLN A 235 1.48 -4.20 14.03
C GLN A 235 0.41 -4.56 12.99
N MET A 236 -0.70 -3.84 13.02
CA MET A 236 -1.81 -3.98 12.07
C MET A 236 -2.12 -2.64 11.44
N ARG A 237 -1.87 -2.50 10.15
CA ARG A 237 -2.19 -1.30 9.38
C ARG A 237 -3.42 -1.50 8.52
N VAL A 238 -4.28 -0.52 8.48
CA VAL A 238 -5.51 -0.54 7.70
C VAL A 238 -5.37 0.43 6.52
N TYR A 239 -5.56 -0.09 5.31
CA TYR A 239 -5.54 0.70 4.07
C TYR A 239 -6.88 1.37 3.87
N ILE A 240 -6.91 2.70 3.83
CA ILE A 240 -8.09 3.55 3.73
C ILE A 240 -8.09 4.25 2.37
N PRO A 241 -8.88 3.78 1.39
CA PRO A 241 -9.12 4.53 0.17
C PRO A 241 -10.11 5.67 0.46
N TYR A 242 -9.84 6.87 -0.07
CA TYR A 242 -10.76 8.01 0.02
C TYR A 242 -10.70 8.86 -1.23
N GLY A 243 -11.67 9.74 -1.43
CA GLY A 243 -11.76 10.60 -2.62
C GLY A 243 -13.00 10.28 -3.47
N GLU A 244 -13.16 11.00 -4.56
CA GLU A 244 -14.36 10.92 -5.42
C GLU A 244 -14.24 9.86 -6.52
N GLU A 245 -13.01 9.49 -6.91
CA GLU A 245 -12.74 8.55 -8.01
C GLU A 245 -12.75 7.08 -7.56
N TRP A 246 -13.79 6.68 -6.82
CA TRP A 246 -13.91 5.36 -6.21
C TRP A 246 -14.31 4.23 -7.17
N TYR A 247 -14.83 4.54 -8.37
CA TYR A 247 -15.43 3.54 -9.26
C TYR A 247 -14.42 2.49 -9.74
N GLY A 248 -13.26 2.90 -10.25
CA GLY A 248 -12.21 2.00 -10.73
C GLY A 248 -11.68 1.09 -9.59
N TYR A 249 -11.45 1.68 -8.43
CA TYR A 249 -11.06 0.94 -7.23
C TYR A 249 -12.10 -0.12 -6.83
N LEU A 250 -13.40 0.26 -6.80
CA LEU A 250 -14.49 -0.65 -6.47
C LEU A 250 -14.59 -1.82 -7.44
N MET A 251 -14.47 -1.54 -8.75
CA MET A 251 -14.55 -2.57 -9.79
C MET A 251 -13.44 -3.61 -9.66
N ARG A 252 -12.21 -3.23 -9.32
CA ARG A 252 -11.13 -4.19 -9.05
C ARG A 252 -11.41 -5.05 -7.82
N ARG A 253 -11.92 -4.45 -6.75
CA ARG A 253 -12.30 -5.21 -5.53
C ARG A 253 -13.42 -6.20 -5.79
N MET A 254 -14.38 -5.85 -6.65
CA MET A 254 -15.47 -6.74 -7.08
C MET A 254 -14.95 -7.91 -7.92
N ALA A 255 -14.00 -7.67 -8.80
CA ALA A 255 -13.39 -8.71 -9.64
C ALA A 255 -12.57 -9.71 -8.81
N GLU A 256 -11.91 -9.28 -7.75
CA GLU A 256 -11.10 -10.15 -6.88
C GLU A 256 -11.97 -11.11 -6.02
N ARG A 257 -13.11 -10.64 -5.53
CA ARG A 257 -14.05 -11.46 -4.74
C ARG A 257 -15.49 -10.97 -4.88
N PRO A 258 -16.33 -11.61 -5.70
CA PRO A 258 -17.74 -11.28 -5.83
C PRO A 258 -18.52 -11.27 -4.50
N ALA A 259 -18.11 -12.09 -3.53
CA ALA A 259 -18.73 -12.14 -2.20
C ALA A 259 -18.53 -10.84 -1.38
N ASN A 260 -17.49 -10.05 -1.66
CA ASN A 260 -17.24 -8.76 -0.99
C ASN A 260 -18.13 -7.64 -1.54
N THR A 261 -18.74 -7.82 -2.71
CA THR A 261 -19.65 -6.86 -3.36
C THR A 261 -20.82 -6.47 -2.48
N LEU A 262 -21.42 -7.44 -1.77
CA LEU A 262 -22.56 -7.20 -0.88
C LEU A 262 -22.18 -6.30 0.32
N PHE A 263 -20.95 -6.37 0.79
CA PHE A 263 -20.47 -5.59 1.92
C PHE A 263 -20.27 -4.12 1.52
N PHE A 264 -19.66 -3.86 0.34
CA PHE A 264 -19.50 -2.50 -0.18
C PHE A 264 -20.84 -1.85 -0.52
N LEU A 265 -21.79 -2.60 -1.11
CA LEU A 265 -23.12 -2.11 -1.41
C LEU A 265 -23.93 -1.77 -0.13
N ARG A 266 -23.74 -2.51 0.96
CA ARG A 266 -24.35 -2.18 2.27
C ARG A 266 -23.77 -0.89 2.84
N GLY A 267 -22.45 -0.66 2.72
CA GLY A 267 -21.80 0.57 3.16
C GLY A 267 -22.27 1.82 2.40
N LEU A 268 -22.65 1.67 1.13
CA LEU A 268 -23.25 2.75 0.33
C LEU A 268 -24.73 2.98 0.69
N ALA A 269 -25.49 1.93 0.99
CA ALA A 269 -26.92 2.00 1.31
C ALA A 269 -27.22 2.55 2.73
N THR A 270 -26.25 2.55 3.65
CA THR A 270 -26.41 3.08 5.01
C THR A 270 -26.08 4.57 5.14
N LYS A 271 -25.77 5.26 4.03
CA LYS A 271 -25.55 6.71 3.96
C LYS A 271 -26.71 7.47 3.29
N GLY A 272 -27.91 6.87 3.24
CA GLY A 272 -29.17 7.53 2.86
C GLY A 272 -29.99 7.94 4.08
#